data_2ab56d86e1efcbb77c487c7dcaa52702
#
_entry.id   2ab56d86e1efcbb77c487c7dcaa52702
#
_cell.length_a   1.000
_cell.length_b   1.000
_cell.length_c   1.000
_cell.angle_alpha   90.00
_cell.angle_beta   90.00
_cell.angle_gamma   90.00
#
_symmetry.space_group_name_H-M   'P 1'
#
loop_
_entity.id
_entity.type
_entity.pdbx_description
1 polymer ?
#
loop_
_entity_poly.entity_id
_entity_poly.type
_entity_poly.pdbx_seq_one_letter_code
_entity_poly.pdbx_strand_id
1 'polypeptide(L)'
;MKRVLLTGMVTVALGLVVVAAQQPPASPPAKATVAVGGKTLTIDYSAPSVRGRKIFGSGGLVSGDPTYPVWRAGANSATAFHTDADLTIGSGAHALAVPKGDYTLFVDVSNPDAWTLVVNKQTGQWGLDYDAKQDLGRVPMTMSRPATPVEQLKYTLTANGSNAATLQLAWEQHAATVPIAVK
;
A
#
# COMPACT_ATOMS: atom_id res chain seq x y z
N MET A 1 14.36 78.18 32.74
CA MET A 1 14.17 77.35 31.59
C MET A 1 14.55 75.89 31.96
N LYS A 2 13.57 75.00 32.23
CA LYS A 2 13.82 73.62 32.64
C LYS A 2 13.59 72.75 31.36
N ARG A 3 14.63 72.07 30.89
CA ARG A 3 14.54 71.11 29.80
C ARG A 3 14.16 69.75 30.35
N VAL A 4 13.02 69.18 29.94
CA VAL A 4 12.58 67.85 30.24
C VAL A 4 13.08 66.97 29.11
N LEU A 5 13.94 65.97 29.42
CA LEU A 5 14.38 64.91 28.54
C LEU A 5 13.38 63.78 28.64
N LEU A 6 12.67 63.48 27.55
CA LEU A 6 11.80 62.30 27.40
C LEU A 6 12.67 61.14 26.89
N THR A 7 12.88 60.14 27.73
CA THR A 7 13.55 58.88 27.35
C THR A 7 12.51 57.92 26.83
N GLY A 8 12.50 57.72 25.50
CA GLY A 8 11.62 56.73 24.89
C GLY A 8 12.15 55.31 25.08
N MET A 9 11.35 54.47 25.70
CA MET A 9 11.63 53.06 25.94
C MET A 9 11.10 52.27 24.75
N VAL A 10 11.98 51.73 23.88
CA VAL A 10 11.62 50.84 22.76
C VAL A 10 11.51 49.42 23.29
N THR A 11 10.31 48.92 23.37
CA THR A 11 10.04 47.51 23.74
C THR A 11 10.10 46.66 22.45
N VAL A 12 11.16 45.86 22.31
CA VAL A 12 11.26 44.85 21.25
C VAL A 12 10.50 43.60 21.69
N ALA A 13 9.34 43.36 21.12
CA ALA A 13 8.59 42.13 21.31
C ALA A 13 9.20 41.01 20.44
N LEU A 14 9.92 40.08 21.07
CA LEU A 14 10.39 38.86 20.41
C LEU A 14 9.19 37.89 20.23
N GLY A 15 8.66 37.83 19.03
CA GLY A 15 7.62 36.86 18.70
C GLY A 15 8.20 35.45 18.61
N LEU A 16 7.82 34.55 19.55
CA LEU A 16 8.09 33.14 19.44
C LEU A 16 7.25 32.54 18.28
N VAL A 17 7.91 32.20 17.20
CA VAL A 17 7.28 31.38 16.13
C VAL A 17 7.28 29.94 16.60
N VAL A 18 6.14 29.45 17.11
CA VAL A 18 5.92 28.03 17.42
C VAL A 18 5.69 27.31 16.09
N VAL A 19 6.72 26.67 15.57
CA VAL A 19 6.60 25.74 14.46
C VAL A 19 5.90 24.48 15.00
N ALA A 20 4.60 24.36 14.76
CA ALA A 20 3.86 23.13 15.06
C ALA A 20 4.42 22.02 14.17
N ALA A 21 5.14 21.06 14.76
CA ALA A 21 5.57 19.85 14.07
C ALA A 21 4.32 19.06 13.65
N GLN A 22 4.08 18.95 12.35
CA GLN A 22 2.99 18.11 11.82
C GLN A 22 3.30 16.66 12.18
N GLN A 23 2.35 16.01 12.86
CA GLN A 23 2.46 14.57 13.12
C GLN A 23 2.45 13.80 11.79
N PRO A 24 3.35 12.82 11.62
CA PRO A 24 3.36 12.00 10.42
C PRO A 24 2.00 11.30 10.23
N PRO A 25 1.54 11.14 8.98
CA PRO A 25 0.25 10.51 8.69
C PRO A 25 0.18 9.11 9.30
N ALA A 26 -1.01 8.72 9.77
CA ALA A 26 -1.26 7.42 10.39
C ALA A 26 -0.95 6.22 9.48
N SER A 27 -1.03 6.44 8.17
CA SER A 27 -0.69 5.49 7.11
C SER A 27 0.11 6.26 6.05
N PRO A 28 1.45 6.34 6.18
CA PRO A 28 2.28 7.08 5.25
C PRO A 28 2.25 6.48 3.84
N PRO A 29 2.46 7.30 2.80
CA PRO A 29 2.65 6.79 1.45
C PRO A 29 3.92 5.94 1.39
N ALA A 30 3.85 4.85 0.61
CA ALA A 30 4.95 3.93 0.40
C ALA A 30 4.94 3.46 -1.07
N LYS A 31 6.10 2.97 -1.53
CA LYS A 31 6.30 2.51 -2.89
C LYS A 31 7.16 1.25 -2.90
N ALA A 32 6.75 0.26 -3.69
CA ALA A 32 7.58 -0.87 -4.09
C ALA A 32 7.84 -0.78 -5.59
N THR A 33 9.09 -0.94 -6.00
CA THR A 33 9.49 -0.88 -7.42
C THR A 33 10.52 -1.95 -7.72
N VAL A 34 10.43 -2.55 -8.90
CA VAL A 34 11.44 -3.47 -9.42
C VAL A 34 11.63 -3.28 -10.92
N ALA A 35 12.87 -3.40 -11.38
CA ALA A 35 13.20 -3.49 -12.80
C ALA A 35 13.49 -4.95 -13.17
N VAL A 36 12.83 -5.46 -14.21
CA VAL A 36 12.98 -6.81 -14.74
C VAL A 36 13.08 -6.74 -16.25
N GLY A 37 14.19 -7.18 -16.84
CA GLY A 37 14.42 -7.12 -18.29
C GLY A 37 14.31 -5.72 -18.88
N GLY A 38 14.67 -4.68 -18.12
CA GLY A 38 14.56 -3.28 -18.54
C GLY A 38 13.13 -2.71 -18.47
N LYS A 39 12.18 -3.45 -17.90
CA LYS A 39 10.80 -3.04 -17.66
C LYS A 39 10.58 -2.75 -16.17
N THR A 40 9.75 -1.79 -15.86
CA THR A 40 9.47 -1.38 -14.47
C THR A 40 8.10 -1.86 -14.02
N LEU A 41 8.04 -2.42 -12.84
CA LEU A 41 6.81 -2.69 -12.10
C LEU A 41 6.82 -1.83 -10.83
N THR A 42 5.68 -1.18 -10.54
CA THR A 42 5.57 -0.26 -9.40
C THR A 42 4.25 -0.48 -8.67
N ILE A 43 4.29 -0.47 -7.34
CA ILE A 43 3.13 -0.45 -6.47
C ILE A 43 3.22 0.79 -5.59
N ASP A 44 2.24 1.69 -5.70
CA ASP A 44 2.06 2.85 -4.83
C ASP A 44 0.90 2.61 -3.87
N TYR A 45 1.13 2.77 -2.58
CA TYR A 45 0.14 2.45 -1.55
C TYR A 45 0.31 3.33 -0.31
N SER A 46 -0.68 3.32 0.58
CA SER A 46 -0.52 3.85 1.94
C SER A 46 -0.31 2.68 2.90
N ALA A 47 0.70 2.77 3.76
CA ALA A 47 1.17 1.71 4.63
C ALA A 47 0.64 1.86 6.07
N PRO A 48 -0.51 1.22 6.43
CA PRO A 48 -1.01 1.25 7.80
C PRO A 48 -0.12 0.42 8.74
N SER A 49 -0.07 0.82 10.02
CA SER A 49 0.64 0.10 11.09
C SER A 49 -0.34 -0.68 11.97
N VAL A 50 0.10 -1.77 12.57
CA VAL A 50 -0.69 -2.61 13.50
C VAL A 50 -1.08 -1.82 14.75
N ARG A 51 -0.14 -1.14 15.39
CA ARG A 51 -0.35 -0.32 16.61
C ARG A 51 -1.12 -1.08 17.70
N GLY A 52 -0.77 -2.33 17.93
CA GLY A 52 -1.41 -3.19 18.93
C GLY A 52 -2.86 -3.58 18.63
N ARG A 53 -3.39 -3.27 17.44
CA ARG A 53 -4.76 -3.64 17.05
C ARG A 53 -4.80 -5.05 16.50
N LYS A 54 -5.94 -5.72 16.66
CA LYS A 54 -6.26 -6.93 15.91
C LYS A 54 -6.52 -6.55 14.45
N ILE A 55 -5.81 -7.15 13.52
CA ILE A 55 -5.90 -6.80 12.09
C ILE A 55 -6.85 -7.74 11.36
N PHE A 56 -6.59 -9.05 11.42
CA PHE A 56 -7.33 -10.06 10.68
C PHE A 56 -8.25 -10.89 11.58
N GLY A 57 -9.16 -11.64 10.96
CA GLY A 57 -10.13 -12.49 11.63
C GLY A 57 -11.32 -11.73 12.20
N SER A 58 -12.26 -12.46 12.82
CA SER A 58 -13.49 -11.87 13.38
C SER A 58 -13.19 -10.76 14.37
N GLY A 59 -13.81 -9.59 14.19
CA GLY A 59 -13.60 -8.38 14.99
C GLY A 59 -12.24 -7.68 14.74
N GLY A 60 -11.48 -8.09 13.74
CA GLY A 60 -10.27 -7.40 13.31
C GLY A 60 -10.58 -6.19 12.42
N LEU A 61 -9.58 -5.34 12.23
CA LEU A 61 -9.70 -4.12 11.43
C LEU A 61 -10.21 -4.39 10.01
N VAL A 62 -9.65 -5.42 9.35
CA VAL A 62 -9.98 -5.76 7.97
C VAL A 62 -11.39 -6.33 7.86
N SER A 63 -11.85 -7.11 8.85
CA SER A 63 -13.23 -7.63 8.84
C SER A 63 -14.30 -6.58 9.07
N GLY A 64 -13.93 -5.39 9.54
CA GLY A 64 -14.80 -4.23 9.67
C GLY A 64 -14.84 -3.32 8.43
N ASP A 65 -14.07 -3.62 7.40
CA ASP A 65 -14.02 -2.84 6.17
C ASP A 65 -15.31 -3.02 5.36
N PRO A 66 -15.96 -1.95 4.86
CA PRO A 66 -17.21 -2.05 4.08
C PRO A 66 -17.10 -2.94 2.83
N THR A 67 -15.89 -3.11 2.28
CA THR A 67 -15.63 -3.94 1.12
C THR A 67 -15.27 -5.40 1.46
N TYR A 68 -15.20 -5.74 2.76
CA TYR A 68 -14.89 -7.11 3.18
C TYR A 68 -15.80 -8.14 2.47
N PRO A 69 -15.30 -9.27 1.98
CA PRO A 69 -13.95 -9.82 2.17
C PRO A 69 -12.88 -9.30 1.19
N VAL A 70 -13.21 -8.42 0.25
CA VAL A 70 -12.23 -7.82 -0.66
C VAL A 70 -11.63 -6.58 -0.01
N TRP A 71 -10.39 -6.72 0.45
CA TRP A 71 -9.66 -5.70 1.19
C TRP A 71 -8.76 -4.88 0.24
N ARG A 72 -8.77 -3.55 0.41
CA ARG A 72 -7.91 -2.61 -0.36
C ARG A 72 -6.40 -2.85 -0.20
N ALA A 73 -5.99 -3.75 0.69
CA ALA A 73 -4.60 -4.12 0.96
C ALA A 73 -3.66 -2.91 1.12
N GLY A 74 -4.13 -1.94 1.89
CA GLY A 74 -3.52 -0.65 2.12
C GLY A 74 -4.42 0.23 2.98
N ALA A 75 -4.28 1.55 2.84
CA ALA A 75 -5.13 2.55 3.49
C ALA A 75 -5.35 3.74 2.55
N ASN A 76 -6.36 4.58 2.85
CA ASN A 76 -6.71 5.77 2.07
C ASN A 76 -7.10 5.41 0.62
N SER A 77 -6.40 5.95 -0.38
CA SER A 77 -6.60 5.59 -1.80
C SER A 77 -6.31 4.11 -2.04
N ALA A 78 -6.95 3.55 -3.05
CA ALA A 78 -6.69 2.18 -3.48
C ALA A 78 -5.23 1.98 -3.89
N THR A 79 -4.70 0.77 -3.66
CA THR A 79 -3.31 0.42 -3.97
C THR A 79 -3.11 0.39 -5.48
N ALA A 80 -2.34 1.33 -6.01
CA ALA A 80 -2.09 1.44 -7.45
C ALA A 80 -0.97 0.49 -7.88
N PHE A 81 -1.13 -0.14 -9.04
CA PHE A 81 -0.13 -0.99 -9.68
C PHE A 81 0.10 -0.56 -11.12
N HIS A 82 1.35 -0.29 -11.46
CA HIS A 82 1.78 0.05 -12.82
C HIS A 82 2.75 -0.99 -13.38
N THR A 83 2.61 -1.29 -14.66
CA THR A 83 3.56 -2.15 -15.39
C THR A 83 3.87 -1.62 -16.79
N ASP A 84 5.17 -1.52 -17.13
CA ASP A 84 5.66 -1.15 -18.47
C ASP A 84 5.59 -2.31 -19.49
N ALA A 85 5.25 -3.52 -19.04
CA ALA A 85 5.22 -4.72 -19.87
C ALA A 85 3.94 -5.52 -19.67
N ASP A 86 3.64 -6.36 -20.64
CA ASP A 86 2.64 -7.41 -20.46
C ASP A 86 3.16 -8.45 -19.46
N LEU A 87 2.32 -8.87 -18.54
CA LEU A 87 2.66 -9.80 -17.48
C LEU A 87 1.81 -11.06 -17.55
N THR A 88 2.32 -12.10 -16.93
CA THR A 88 1.52 -13.22 -16.43
C THR A 88 1.69 -13.28 -14.91
N ILE A 89 0.61 -13.03 -14.15
CA ILE A 89 0.62 -13.12 -12.68
C ILE A 89 0.05 -14.47 -12.27
N GLY A 90 0.73 -15.16 -11.35
CA GLY A 90 0.39 -16.51 -10.95
C GLY A 90 0.97 -17.58 -11.86
N SER A 91 0.51 -18.83 -11.70
CA SER A 91 1.01 -19.99 -12.46
C SER A 91 -0.07 -21.01 -12.74
N GLY A 92 0.19 -21.89 -13.71
CA GLY A 92 -0.71 -23.01 -14.07
C GLY A 92 -2.08 -22.53 -14.55
N ALA A 93 -3.14 -23.22 -14.11
CA ALA A 93 -4.52 -22.92 -14.49
C ALA A 93 -5.07 -21.59 -13.94
N HIS A 94 -4.38 -21.00 -12.96
CA HIS A 94 -4.76 -19.73 -12.35
C HIS A 94 -3.89 -18.55 -12.80
N ALA A 95 -3.12 -18.73 -13.86
CA ALA A 95 -2.29 -17.66 -14.43
C ALA A 95 -3.18 -16.61 -15.11
N LEU A 96 -2.99 -15.34 -14.72
CA LEU A 96 -3.70 -14.18 -15.23
C LEU A 96 -2.80 -13.40 -16.18
N ALA A 97 -3.25 -13.20 -17.42
CA ALA A 97 -2.63 -12.27 -18.34
C ALA A 97 -3.00 -10.82 -17.95
N VAL A 98 -1.99 -9.98 -17.71
CA VAL A 98 -2.16 -8.57 -17.34
C VAL A 98 -1.40 -7.74 -18.39
N PRO A 99 -2.09 -7.06 -19.33
CA PRO A 99 -1.46 -6.15 -20.28
C PRO A 99 -0.68 -5.03 -19.57
N LYS A 100 0.28 -4.42 -20.25
CA LYS A 100 0.93 -3.21 -19.76
C LYS A 100 -0.11 -2.12 -19.47
N GLY A 101 0.08 -1.38 -18.39
CA GLY A 101 -0.86 -0.32 -17.98
C GLY A 101 -0.95 -0.12 -16.49
N ASP A 102 -2.03 0.56 -16.10
CA ASP A 102 -2.32 0.92 -14.73
C ASP A 102 -3.53 0.12 -14.23
N TYR A 103 -3.43 -0.32 -12.97
CA TYR A 103 -4.40 -1.17 -12.29
C TYR A 103 -4.50 -0.79 -10.82
N THR A 104 -5.50 -1.34 -10.16
CA THR A 104 -5.60 -1.35 -8.70
C THR A 104 -5.49 -2.78 -8.20
N LEU A 105 -4.79 -2.95 -7.08
CA LEU A 105 -4.70 -4.23 -6.39
C LEU A 105 -5.62 -4.24 -5.16
N PHE A 106 -6.41 -5.30 -5.07
CA PHE A 106 -7.14 -5.68 -3.87
C PHE A 106 -6.74 -7.11 -3.48
N VAL A 107 -7.11 -7.52 -2.27
CA VAL A 107 -6.90 -8.90 -1.82
C VAL A 107 -8.18 -9.43 -1.19
N ASP A 108 -8.69 -10.54 -1.72
CA ASP A 108 -9.77 -11.29 -1.09
C ASP A 108 -9.18 -12.14 0.06
N VAL A 109 -9.64 -11.85 1.27
CA VAL A 109 -9.18 -12.47 2.51
C VAL A 109 -10.28 -13.29 3.18
N SER A 110 -11.27 -13.74 2.42
CA SER A 110 -12.39 -14.57 2.90
C SER A 110 -11.90 -15.87 3.58
N ASN A 111 -10.80 -16.42 3.07
CA ASN A 111 -10.11 -17.55 3.69
C ASN A 111 -8.77 -17.05 4.29
N PRO A 112 -8.59 -17.14 5.62
CA PRO A 112 -7.38 -16.66 6.29
C PRO A 112 -6.10 -17.39 5.86
N ASP A 113 -6.22 -18.62 5.37
CA ASP A 113 -5.10 -19.47 4.96
C ASP A 113 -4.89 -19.49 3.43
N ALA A 114 -5.72 -18.78 2.66
CA ALA A 114 -5.69 -18.78 1.20
C ALA A 114 -6.17 -17.44 0.63
N TRP A 115 -5.30 -16.44 0.63
CA TRP A 115 -5.61 -15.14 0.06
C TRP A 115 -5.58 -15.18 -1.47
N THR A 116 -6.36 -14.30 -2.07
CA THR A 116 -6.44 -14.17 -3.52
C THR A 116 -6.17 -12.73 -3.93
N LEU A 117 -5.15 -12.50 -4.74
CA LEU A 117 -4.88 -11.21 -5.36
C LEU A 117 -5.96 -10.90 -6.40
N VAL A 118 -6.52 -9.71 -6.34
CA VAL A 118 -7.48 -9.18 -7.32
C VAL A 118 -6.80 -8.06 -8.09
N VAL A 119 -6.72 -8.20 -9.40
CA VAL A 119 -6.26 -7.13 -10.31
C VAL A 119 -7.50 -6.47 -10.90
N ASN A 120 -7.68 -5.18 -10.61
CA ASN A 120 -8.86 -4.40 -11.01
C ASN A 120 -8.46 -3.29 -11.99
N LYS A 121 -9.28 -3.07 -13.01
CA LYS A 121 -9.03 -2.11 -14.10
C LYS A 121 -9.37 -0.66 -13.74
N GLN A 122 -10.16 -0.45 -12.67
CA GLN A 122 -10.44 0.89 -12.18
C GLN A 122 -9.20 1.46 -11.48
N THR A 123 -8.89 2.74 -11.68
CA THR A 123 -7.71 3.40 -11.13
C THR A 123 -8.06 4.74 -10.50
N GLY A 124 -7.27 5.15 -9.50
CA GLY A 124 -7.39 6.48 -8.87
C GLY A 124 -8.55 6.62 -7.88
N GLN A 125 -9.29 5.55 -7.60
CA GLN A 125 -10.42 5.57 -6.67
C GLN A 125 -9.98 5.53 -5.20
N TRP A 126 -10.91 5.85 -4.33
CA TRP A 126 -10.77 5.61 -2.89
C TRP A 126 -10.71 4.10 -2.59
N GLY A 127 -9.94 3.70 -1.59
CA GLY A 127 -9.72 2.27 -1.33
C GLY A 127 -10.96 1.47 -0.94
N LEU A 128 -12.07 2.12 -0.57
CA LEU A 128 -13.35 1.49 -0.29
C LEU A 128 -14.32 1.50 -1.48
N ASP A 129 -13.90 2.04 -2.62
CA ASP A 129 -14.69 2.06 -3.85
C ASP A 129 -14.26 0.87 -4.73
N TYR A 130 -14.75 -0.33 -4.38
CA TYR A 130 -14.48 -1.56 -5.11
C TYR A 130 -15.67 -1.95 -5.98
N ASP A 131 -15.44 -2.09 -7.29
CA ASP A 131 -16.39 -2.65 -8.25
C ASP A 131 -15.85 -3.95 -8.85
N ALA A 132 -16.45 -5.07 -8.48
CA ALA A 132 -16.09 -6.41 -8.99
C ALA A 132 -16.23 -6.55 -10.51
N LYS A 133 -17.06 -5.73 -11.18
CA LYS A 133 -17.21 -5.72 -12.64
C LYS A 133 -15.98 -5.21 -13.36
N GLN A 134 -15.11 -4.50 -12.64
CA GLN A 134 -13.84 -4.00 -13.13
C GLN A 134 -12.68 -4.98 -12.87
N ASP A 135 -12.91 -6.13 -12.22
CA ASP A 135 -11.87 -7.13 -12.06
C ASP A 135 -11.36 -7.60 -13.43
N LEU A 136 -10.06 -7.48 -13.66
CA LEU A 136 -9.38 -8.14 -14.78
C LEU A 136 -9.28 -9.63 -14.51
N GLY A 137 -9.02 -9.99 -13.26
CA GLY A 137 -8.98 -11.36 -12.80
C GLY A 137 -8.48 -11.50 -11.37
N ARG A 138 -8.45 -12.75 -10.91
CA ARG A 138 -8.10 -13.14 -9.54
C ARG A 138 -7.07 -14.25 -9.56
N VAL A 139 -6.05 -14.15 -8.69
CA VAL A 139 -4.92 -15.08 -8.65
C VAL A 139 -4.70 -15.54 -7.22
N PRO A 140 -4.74 -16.85 -6.92
CA PRO A 140 -4.39 -17.38 -5.61
C PRO A 140 -2.97 -17.00 -5.21
N MET A 141 -2.80 -16.63 -3.95
CA MET A 141 -1.49 -16.30 -3.37
C MET A 141 -0.99 -17.45 -2.49
N THR A 142 0.32 -17.63 -2.42
CA THR A 142 0.95 -18.54 -1.49
C THR A 142 1.11 -17.87 -0.15
N MET A 143 0.44 -18.38 0.87
CA MET A 143 0.51 -17.87 2.23
C MET A 143 1.74 -18.36 2.97
N SER A 144 2.29 -17.51 3.84
CA SER A 144 3.36 -17.83 4.77
C SER A 144 3.28 -16.96 6.02
N ARG A 145 4.08 -17.29 7.02
CA ARG A 145 4.23 -16.45 8.22
C ARG A 145 5.63 -15.84 8.24
N PRO A 146 5.77 -14.51 8.37
CA PRO A 146 7.08 -13.90 8.54
C PRO A 146 7.69 -14.33 9.88
N ALA A 147 9.02 -14.43 9.94
CA ALA A 147 9.74 -14.84 11.16
C ALA A 147 9.50 -13.88 12.34
N THR A 148 9.25 -12.61 12.05
CA THR A 148 8.85 -11.58 13.02
C THR A 148 7.62 -10.87 12.50
N PRO A 149 6.65 -10.49 13.36
CA PRO A 149 5.48 -9.74 12.93
C PRO A 149 5.87 -8.44 12.20
N VAL A 150 5.18 -8.15 11.11
CA VAL A 150 5.39 -6.95 10.28
C VAL A 150 4.48 -5.84 10.80
N GLU A 151 5.04 -4.86 11.50
CA GLU A 151 4.29 -3.78 12.13
C GLU A 151 3.59 -2.89 11.10
N GLN A 152 4.26 -2.53 10.01
CA GLN A 152 3.71 -1.69 8.96
C GLN A 152 3.49 -2.51 7.69
N LEU A 153 2.28 -2.44 7.11
CA LEU A 153 1.97 -3.10 5.86
C LEU A 153 3.04 -2.83 4.81
N LYS A 154 3.53 -3.87 4.15
CA LYS A 154 4.62 -3.78 3.20
C LYS A 154 4.37 -4.61 1.95
N TYR A 155 4.46 -3.96 0.80
CA TYR A 155 4.67 -4.61 -0.48
C TYR A 155 6.16 -4.72 -0.78
N THR A 156 6.54 -5.84 -1.38
CA THR A 156 7.90 -6.07 -1.89
C THR A 156 7.79 -6.66 -3.29
N LEU A 157 8.55 -6.11 -4.22
CA LEU A 157 8.74 -6.66 -5.55
C LEU A 157 10.20 -7.10 -5.66
N THR A 158 10.45 -8.36 -5.97
CA THR A 158 11.79 -8.94 -6.06
C THR A 158 11.99 -9.54 -7.45
N ALA A 159 13.04 -9.13 -8.15
CA ALA A 159 13.40 -9.73 -9.44
C ALA A 159 13.96 -11.15 -9.24
N ASN A 160 13.54 -12.08 -10.09
CA ASN A 160 13.96 -13.48 -10.12
C ASN A 160 14.54 -13.79 -11.52
N GLY A 161 15.72 -13.24 -11.80
CA GLY A 161 16.32 -13.33 -13.13
C GLY A 161 15.86 -12.22 -14.07
N SER A 162 15.97 -12.46 -15.38
CA SER A 162 15.78 -11.44 -16.41
C SER A 162 14.33 -11.20 -16.84
N ASN A 163 13.42 -12.11 -16.52
CA ASN A 163 12.02 -12.08 -17.00
C ASN A 163 10.99 -12.49 -15.95
N ALA A 164 11.35 -12.51 -14.69
CA ALA A 164 10.44 -12.88 -13.62
C ALA A 164 10.63 -12.01 -12.38
N ALA A 165 9.56 -11.86 -11.60
CA ALA A 165 9.56 -11.24 -10.30
C ALA A 165 8.64 -12.00 -9.34
N THR A 166 8.73 -11.67 -8.06
CA THR A 166 7.77 -12.07 -7.03
C THR A 166 7.18 -10.81 -6.40
N LEU A 167 5.86 -10.74 -6.32
CA LEU A 167 5.15 -9.81 -5.48
C LEU A 167 4.91 -10.46 -4.12
N GLN A 168 5.25 -9.77 -3.05
CA GLN A 168 4.90 -10.14 -1.67
C GLN A 168 4.14 -8.99 -1.01
N LEU A 169 3.08 -9.33 -0.30
CA LEU A 169 2.38 -8.49 0.65
C LEU A 169 2.56 -9.08 2.04
N ALA A 170 3.02 -8.27 3.00
CA ALA A 170 3.22 -8.70 4.38
C ALA A 170 2.64 -7.69 5.38
N TRP A 171 1.90 -8.17 6.36
CA TRP A 171 1.40 -7.37 7.48
C TRP A 171 1.05 -8.26 8.67
N GLU A 172 1.37 -7.80 9.89
CA GLU A 172 1.20 -8.56 11.13
C GLU A 172 1.93 -9.92 11.03
N GLN A 173 1.23 -11.02 11.18
CA GLN A 173 1.77 -12.39 11.07
C GLN A 173 1.47 -13.06 9.72
N HIS A 174 1.03 -12.29 8.73
CA HIS A 174 0.65 -12.80 7.42
C HIS A 174 1.60 -12.28 6.34
N ALA A 175 2.03 -13.19 5.49
CA ALA A 175 2.70 -12.85 4.23
C ALA A 175 2.10 -13.70 3.11
N ALA A 176 1.84 -13.05 1.98
CA ALA A 176 1.27 -13.67 0.80
C ALA A 176 2.13 -13.32 -0.42
N THR A 177 2.45 -14.30 -1.24
CA THR A 177 3.29 -14.14 -2.44
C THR A 177 2.60 -14.62 -3.69
N VAL A 178 2.94 -14.00 -4.82
CA VAL A 178 2.53 -14.45 -6.14
C VAL A 178 3.67 -14.25 -7.14
N PRO A 179 3.98 -15.24 -8.01
CA PRO A 179 4.97 -15.09 -9.06
C PRO A 179 4.45 -14.22 -10.20
N ILE A 180 5.34 -13.48 -10.84
CA ILE A 180 5.09 -12.64 -12.01
C ILE A 180 6.10 -13.01 -13.08
N ALA A 181 5.62 -13.35 -14.28
CA ALA A 181 6.44 -13.44 -15.48
C ALA A 181 6.28 -12.17 -16.30
N VAL A 182 7.39 -11.59 -16.76
CA VAL A 182 7.45 -10.39 -17.60
C VAL A 182 7.67 -10.83 -19.05
N LYS A 183 6.90 -10.31 -19.98
CA LYS A 183 6.93 -10.67 -21.42
C LYS A 183 7.64 -9.61 -22.23
#